data_074125261f8de6e33c05971e27140932
#
_entry.id   074125261f8de6e33c05971e27140932
#
_cell.length_a   1.000
_cell.length_b   1.000
_cell.length_c   1.000
_cell.angle_alpha   90.00
_cell.angle_beta   90.00
_cell.angle_gamma   90.00
#
_symmetry.space_group_name_H-M   'P 1'
#
loop_
_entity.id
_entity.type
_entity.pdbx_description
1 polymer ?
#
loop_
_entity_poly.entity_id
_entity_poly.type
_entity_poly.pdbx_seq_one_letter_code
_entity_poly.pdbx_strand_id
1 'polypeptide(L)'
;WHYLEKSKLNRKIQPRNKCIEYITMKKKKLRPTIFYAGQNDVFSHMIPNTDITKKYHSPIFKTSLEAAVYLAGICKKNDWNFVYKPHPMYVQEGIEEILPSNTIYVETGDINEIVDSSDVVITILSQTNYVALIRHKPVVMLGYNQIKGKGCTYEAFREEEIENAIKEALEKGFTQKQQEAFLVHMAQILKYYLYDDLQERELRFGRSEPLCIEEFYELENLLKRKEEI
;
A
#
# COMPACT_ATOMS: atom_id res chain seq x y z
N TRP A 1 -8.42 -11.19 12.79
CA TRP A 1 -8.39 -11.22 11.32
C TRP A 1 -9.77 -11.06 10.70
N HIS A 2 -10.73 -11.88 11.09
CA HIS A 2 -12.12 -11.84 10.57
C HIS A 2 -12.79 -10.46 10.69
N TYR A 3 -12.50 -9.71 11.76
CA TYR A 3 -13.00 -8.33 11.91
C TYR A 3 -12.36 -7.38 10.89
N LEU A 4 -11.04 -7.51 10.67
CA LEU A 4 -10.31 -6.66 9.72
C LEU A 4 -10.77 -6.90 8.28
N GLU A 5 -11.06 -8.16 7.91
CA GLU A 5 -11.60 -8.50 6.59
C GLU A 5 -12.97 -7.88 6.32
N LYS A 6 -13.82 -7.78 7.35
CA LYS A 6 -15.16 -7.20 7.25
C LYS A 6 -15.16 -5.68 7.39
N SER A 7 -14.09 -5.09 7.95
CA SER A 7 -14.03 -3.65 8.13
C SER A 7 -13.95 -2.92 6.79
N LYS A 8 -14.77 -1.90 6.62
CA LYS A 8 -14.67 -0.98 5.47
C LYS A 8 -13.56 0.03 5.74
N LEU A 9 -12.31 -0.37 5.53
CA LEU A 9 -11.13 0.48 5.76
C LEU A 9 -11.09 1.70 4.81
N ASN A 10 -11.87 1.68 3.76
CA ASN A 10 -11.91 2.77 2.80
C ASN A 10 -12.86 3.87 3.27
N ARG A 11 -12.32 5.01 3.66
CA ARG A 11 -13.11 6.21 4.02
C ARG A 11 -13.88 6.79 2.84
N LYS A 12 -13.48 6.49 1.59
CA LYS A 12 -14.14 6.94 0.37
C LYS A 12 -14.72 5.73 -0.33
N ILE A 13 -16.03 5.61 -0.24
CA ILE A 13 -16.78 4.61 -1.01
C ILE A 13 -16.67 5.05 -2.48
N GLN A 14 -15.98 4.27 -3.27
CA GLN A 14 -16.01 4.41 -4.71
C GLN A 14 -17.14 3.54 -5.27
N PRO A 15 -17.82 4.00 -6.32
CA PRO A 15 -18.89 3.21 -6.90
C PRO A 15 -18.33 1.87 -7.38
N ARG A 16 -19.05 0.79 -7.06
CA ARG A 16 -18.85 -0.49 -7.73
C ARG A 16 -19.19 -0.27 -9.18
N ASN A 17 -18.18 -0.21 -9.99
CA ASN A 17 -18.32 -0.11 -11.43
C ASN A 17 -17.81 -1.42 -12.05
N LYS A 18 -17.94 -1.52 -13.35
CA LYS A 18 -17.44 -2.68 -14.11
C LYS A 18 -15.90 -2.71 -14.24
N CYS A 19 -15.16 -2.17 -13.26
CA CYS A 19 -13.71 -2.07 -13.36
C CYS A 19 -13.05 -3.46 -13.45
N ILE A 20 -13.59 -4.45 -12.75
CA ILE A 20 -13.05 -5.82 -12.79
C ILE A 20 -13.34 -6.48 -14.14
N GLU A 21 -14.50 -6.26 -14.74
CA GLU A 21 -14.78 -6.71 -16.11
C GLU A 21 -13.79 -6.09 -17.08
N TYR A 22 -13.56 -4.78 -16.97
CA TYR A 22 -12.59 -4.06 -17.79
C TYR A 22 -11.16 -4.59 -17.62
N ILE A 23 -10.68 -4.76 -16.37
CA ILE A 23 -9.37 -5.34 -16.10
C ILE A 23 -9.28 -6.75 -16.70
N THR A 24 -10.31 -7.58 -16.51
CA THR A 24 -10.34 -8.96 -17.01
C THR A 24 -10.31 -9.03 -18.54
N MET A 25 -10.96 -8.10 -19.22
CA MET A 25 -10.93 -8.01 -20.67
C MET A 25 -9.56 -7.58 -21.22
N LYS A 26 -8.88 -6.68 -20.52
CA LYS A 26 -7.60 -6.10 -20.94
C LYS A 26 -6.39 -6.95 -20.60
N LYS A 27 -6.45 -7.71 -19.51
CA LYS A 27 -5.31 -8.50 -19.05
C LYS A 27 -5.05 -9.71 -19.95
N LYS A 28 -3.77 -10.00 -20.14
CA LYS A 28 -3.33 -11.25 -20.77
C LYS A 28 -3.63 -12.42 -19.83
N LYS A 29 -4.26 -13.47 -20.35
CA LYS A 29 -4.53 -14.69 -19.59
C LYS A 29 -3.24 -15.37 -19.16
N LEU A 30 -3.24 -16.01 -18.01
CA LEU A 30 -2.10 -16.77 -17.46
C LEU A 30 -0.83 -15.94 -17.19
N ARG A 31 -0.98 -14.62 -17.11
CA ARG A 31 0.12 -13.72 -16.71
C ARG A 31 -0.18 -13.09 -15.36
N PRO A 32 0.85 -12.95 -14.49
CA PRO A 32 0.69 -12.25 -13.22
C PRO A 32 0.15 -10.83 -13.42
N THR A 33 -0.67 -10.39 -12.48
CA THR A 33 -1.25 -9.05 -12.47
C THR A 33 -0.64 -8.24 -11.34
N ILE A 34 0.10 -7.21 -11.70
CA ILE A 34 0.76 -6.28 -10.78
C ILE A 34 -0.12 -5.04 -10.69
N PHE A 35 -0.58 -4.73 -9.50
CA PHE A 35 -1.39 -3.54 -9.24
C PHE A 35 -0.57 -2.47 -8.52
N TYR A 36 -0.50 -1.28 -9.10
CA TYR A 36 0.05 -0.10 -8.44
C TYR A 36 -1.07 0.84 -8.00
N ALA A 37 -1.17 1.03 -6.70
CA ALA A 37 -2.09 1.98 -6.08
C ALA A 37 -1.41 3.35 -5.99
N GLY A 38 -1.79 4.25 -6.86
CA GLY A 38 -1.34 5.64 -6.87
C GLY A 38 -1.79 6.39 -5.62
N GLN A 39 -1.17 7.52 -5.39
CA GLN A 39 -1.44 8.37 -4.23
C GLN A 39 -1.61 9.83 -4.61
N ASN A 40 -2.09 10.65 -3.69
CA ASN A 40 -2.09 12.08 -3.85
C ASN A 40 -0.71 12.63 -3.49
N ASP A 41 0.06 13.02 -4.49
CA ASP A 41 1.46 13.43 -4.34
C ASP A 41 1.63 14.66 -3.44
N VAL A 42 0.64 15.55 -3.41
CA VAL A 42 0.66 16.74 -2.54
C VAL A 42 0.36 16.35 -1.09
N PHE A 43 -0.72 15.62 -0.84
CA PHE A 43 -1.11 15.23 0.53
C PHE A 43 -0.18 14.19 1.15
N SER A 44 0.52 13.42 0.34
CA SER A 44 1.56 12.50 0.81
C SER A 44 2.94 13.13 0.92
N HIS A 45 3.05 14.44 0.73
CA HIS A 45 4.29 15.20 0.79
C HIS A 45 5.39 14.70 -0.17
N MET A 46 5.03 14.12 -1.31
CA MET A 46 5.98 13.85 -2.39
C MET A 46 6.30 15.11 -3.19
N ILE A 47 5.35 16.05 -3.25
CA ILE A 47 5.50 17.36 -3.85
C ILE A 47 5.36 18.42 -2.74
N PRO A 48 6.33 19.35 -2.63
CA PRO A 48 7.53 19.51 -3.44
C PRO A 48 8.58 18.42 -3.16
N ASN A 49 9.29 17.96 -4.22
CA ASN A 49 10.34 16.97 -4.09
C ASN A 49 11.63 17.61 -3.55
N THR A 50 11.89 17.41 -2.27
CA THR A 50 13.04 17.94 -1.53
C THR A 50 13.91 16.82 -0.98
N ASP A 51 15.06 17.14 -0.42
CA ASP A 51 15.91 16.15 0.26
C ASP A 51 15.20 15.54 1.49
N ILE A 52 14.33 16.33 2.15
CA ILE A 52 13.49 15.85 3.25
C ILE A 52 12.49 14.80 2.72
N THR A 53 11.84 15.08 1.59
CA THR A 53 10.92 14.16 0.94
C THR A 53 11.60 12.82 0.61
N LYS A 54 12.78 12.89 0.00
CA LYS A 54 13.55 11.68 -0.34
C LYS A 54 13.96 10.89 0.89
N LYS A 55 14.33 11.58 1.97
CA LYS A 55 14.80 10.95 3.21
C LYS A 55 13.67 10.28 4.01
N TYR A 56 12.45 10.85 4.01
CA TYR A 56 11.39 10.44 4.92
C TYR A 56 10.13 9.90 4.26
N HIS A 57 9.99 10.03 2.94
CA HIS A 57 8.78 9.62 2.22
C HIS A 57 9.08 8.73 1.02
N SER A 58 9.55 9.32 -0.09
CA SER A 58 9.79 8.60 -1.34
C SER A 58 11.25 8.74 -1.77
N PRO A 59 12.08 7.71 -1.56
CA PRO A 59 13.50 7.79 -1.91
C PRO A 59 13.78 7.71 -3.40
N ILE A 60 12.86 7.13 -4.19
CA ILE A 60 13.06 6.81 -5.60
C ILE A 60 12.30 7.80 -6.49
N PHE A 61 10.98 7.85 -6.36
CA PHE A 61 10.11 8.56 -7.29
C PHE A 61 9.70 9.93 -6.77
N LYS A 62 9.65 10.91 -7.67
CA LYS A 62 9.18 12.27 -7.36
C LYS A 62 7.65 12.36 -7.38
N THR A 63 7.01 11.55 -8.21
CA THR A 63 5.56 11.53 -8.36
C THR A 63 5.03 10.11 -8.51
N SER A 64 3.75 9.95 -8.24
CA SER A 64 3.03 8.70 -8.47
C SER A 64 2.98 8.31 -9.94
N LEU A 65 2.91 9.29 -10.84
CA LEU A 65 2.91 9.05 -12.29
C LEU A 65 4.28 8.56 -12.78
N GLU A 66 5.37 9.16 -12.31
CA GLU A 66 6.74 8.69 -12.61
C GLU A 66 6.90 7.21 -12.23
N ALA A 67 6.44 6.83 -11.04
CA ALA A 67 6.45 5.45 -10.61
C ALA A 67 5.59 4.54 -11.51
N ALA A 68 4.39 5.00 -11.93
CA ALA A 68 3.52 4.24 -12.81
C ALA A 68 4.19 3.94 -14.17
N VAL A 69 4.83 4.94 -14.77
CA VAL A 69 5.55 4.79 -16.04
C VAL A 69 6.72 3.81 -15.91
N TYR A 70 7.50 3.94 -14.83
CA TYR A 70 8.62 3.05 -14.56
C TYR A 70 8.18 1.58 -14.36
N LEU A 71 7.16 1.37 -13.53
CA LEU A 71 6.60 0.05 -13.26
C LEU A 71 5.96 -0.59 -14.50
N ALA A 72 5.30 0.20 -15.36
CA ALA A 72 4.80 -0.28 -16.64
C ALA A 72 5.92 -0.81 -17.52
N GLY A 73 7.09 -0.17 -17.52
CA GLY A 73 8.31 -0.64 -18.21
C GLY A 73 8.79 -2.00 -17.69
N ILE A 74 8.88 -2.16 -16.37
CA ILE A 74 9.24 -3.45 -15.74
C ILE A 74 8.23 -4.54 -16.12
N CYS A 75 6.94 -4.26 -16.01
CA CYS A 75 5.88 -5.22 -16.33
C CYS A 75 5.89 -5.61 -17.82
N LYS A 76 6.17 -4.67 -18.74
CA LYS A 76 6.33 -4.95 -20.16
C LYS A 76 7.50 -5.90 -20.42
N LYS A 77 8.65 -5.64 -19.81
CA LYS A 77 9.87 -6.46 -19.94
C LYS A 77 9.65 -7.91 -19.48
N ASN A 78 8.86 -8.10 -18.40
CA ASN A 78 8.62 -9.41 -17.80
C ASN A 78 7.33 -10.09 -18.29
N ASP A 79 6.61 -9.49 -19.25
CA ASP A 79 5.32 -9.96 -19.76
C ASP A 79 4.25 -10.13 -18.65
N TRP A 80 4.20 -9.19 -17.70
CA TRP A 80 3.18 -9.11 -16.65
C TRP A 80 2.07 -8.14 -17.03
N ASN A 81 0.87 -8.38 -16.53
CA ASN A 81 -0.21 -7.39 -16.58
C ASN A 81 0.09 -6.27 -15.57
N PHE A 82 -0.09 -5.02 -16.00
CA PHE A 82 0.10 -3.87 -15.13
C PHE A 82 -1.19 -3.09 -15.01
N VAL A 83 -1.72 -2.99 -13.79
CA VAL A 83 -2.90 -2.20 -13.45
C VAL A 83 -2.46 -0.98 -12.66
N TYR A 84 -2.85 0.20 -13.13
CA TYR A 84 -2.62 1.45 -12.41
C TYR A 84 -3.92 2.14 -12.08
N LYS A 85 -4.10 2.50 -10.80
CA LYS A 85 -5.22 3.31 -10.33
C LYS A 85 -4.69 4.53 -9.60
N PRO A 86 -4.97 5.76 -10.09
CA PRO A 86 -4.58 6.98 -9.40
C PRO A 86 -5.37 7.15 -8.11
N HIS A 87 -4.91 8.06 -7.26
CA HIS A 87 -5.68 8.45 -6.09
C HIS A 87 -6.95 9.20 -6.52
N PRO A 88 -8.14 8.88 -5.97
CA PRO A 88 -9.41 9.43 -6.44
C PRO A 88 -9.54 10.95 -6.33
N MET A 89 -8.69 11.60 -5.54
CA MET A 89 -8.64 13.07 -5.40
C MET A 89 -7.47 13.70 -6.16
N TYR A 90 -6.75 12.93 -6.95
CA TYR A 90 -5.58 13.41 -7.68
C TYR A 90 -5.52 12.75 -9.05
N VAL A 91 -6.59 12.93 -9.81
CA VAL A 91 -6.67 12.52 -11.21
C VAL A 91 -6.17 13.70 -12.06
N GLN A 92 -5.17 13.46 -12.88
CA GLN A 92 -4.62 14.46 -13.81
C GLN A 92 -5.28 14.26 -15.18
N GLU A 93 -5.74 15.34 -15.80
CA GLU A 93 -6.22 15.29 -17.18
C GLU A 93 -5.12 14.84 -18.14
N GLY A 94 -5.45 14.02 -19.13
CA GLY A 94 -4.49 13.54 -20.13
C GLY A 94 -3.50 12.47 -19.62
N ILE A 95 -3.69 11.94 -18.42
CA ILE A 95 -2.79 10.92 -17.83
C ILE A 95 -2.68 9.67 -18.72
N GLU A 96 -3.77 9.29 -19.40
CA GLU A 96 -3.81 8.12 -20.28
C GLU A 96 -2.86 8.26 -21.48
N GLU A 97 -2.62 9.48 -21.96
CA GLU A 97 -1.72 9.76 -23.08
C GLU A 97 -0.25 9.61 -22.70
N ILE A 98 0.06 9.79 -21.40
CA ILE A 98 1.42 9.70 -20.85
C ILE A 98 1.76 8.25 -20.48
N LEU A 99 0.76 7.47 -20.11
CA LEU A 99 0.98 6.09 -19.65
C LEU A 99 1.38 5.18 -20.81
N PRO A 100 2.36 4.28 -20.62
CA PRO A 100 2.71 3.27 -21.61
C PRO A 100 1.50 2.41 -22.00
N SER A 101 1.41 2.04 -23.28
CA SER A 101 0.26 1.32 -23.87
C SER A 101 -0.05 -0.04 -23.25
N ASN A 102 0.87 -0.61 -22.47
CA ASN A 102 0.66 -1.84 -21.71
C ASN A 102 0.04 -1.60 -20.33
N THR A 103 -0.31 -0.37 -19.99
CA THR A 103 -0.97 -0.03 -18.71
C THR A 103 -2.47 -0.24 -18.82
N ILE A 104 -3.03 -1.02 -17.91
CA ILE A 104 -4.48 -1.09 -17.67
C ILE A 104 -4.81 0.03 -16.68
N TYR A 105 -5.25 1.17 -17.20
CA TYR A 105 -5.59 2.34 -16.40
C TYR A 105 -7.00 2.23 -15.87
N VAL A 106 -7.17 2.41 -14.55
CA VAL A 106 -8.47 2.35 -13.86
C VAL A 106 -8.65 3.62 -13.05
N GLU A 107 -9.37 4.59 -13.59
CA GLU A 107 -9.60 5.86 -12.89
C GLU A 107 -10.46 5.66 -11.64
N THR A 108 -11.56 4.92 -11.76
CA THR A 108 -12.52 4.69 -10.69
C THR A 108 -12.78 3.20 -10.50
N GLY A 109 -13.00 2.77 -9.27
CA GLY A 109 -13.32 1.38 -8.94
C GLY A 109 -13.09 1.05 -7.47
N ASP A 110 -13.74 0.00 -6.99
CA ASP A 110 -13.54 -0.47 -5.62
C ASP A 110 -12.11 -1.03 -5.46
N ILE A 111 -11.36 -0.42 -4.56
CA ILE A 111 -9.96 -0.81 -4.30
C ILE A 111 -9.85 -2.26 -3.83
N ASN A 112 -10.84 -2.75 -3.07
CA ASN A 112 -10.83 -4.12 -2.58
C ASN A 112 -10.94 -5.13 -3.73
N GLU A 113 -11.84 -4.86 -4.69
CA GLU A 113 -12.02 -5.71 -5.87
C GLU A 113 -10.76 -5.74 -6.73
N ILE A 114 -10.10 -4.58 -6.91
CA ILE A 114 -8.84 -4.49 -7.67
C ILE A 114 -7.72 -5.26 -6.98
N VAL A 115 -7.58 -5.08 -5.66
CA VAL A 115 -6.61 -5.82 -4.84
C VAL A 115 -6.85 -7.32 -4.95
N ASP A 116 -8.12 -7.78 -4.83
CA ASP A 116 -8.45 -9.21 -4.93
C ASP A 116 -8.09 -9.80 -6.30
N SER A 117 -8.24 -9.02 -7.36
CA SER A 117 -7.94 -9.42 -8.73
C SER A 117 -6.46 -9.41 -9.09
N SER A 118 -5.59 -8.98 -8.18
CA SER A 118 -4.15 -8.79 -8.37
C SER A 118 -3.33 -9.87 -7.68
N ASP A 119 -2.13 -10.16 -8.20
CA ASP A 119 -1.19 -11.11 -7.59
C ASP A 119 -0.20 -10.39 -6.67
N VAL A 120 0.22 -9.17 -7.01
CA VAL A 120 1.08 -8.31 -6.19
C VAL A 120 0.54 -6.89 -6.19
N VAL A 121 0.56 -6.25 -5.03
CA VAL A 121 0.18 -4.84 -4.87
C VAL A 121 1.42 -4.01 -4.60
N ILE A 122 1.58 -2.91 -5.33
CA ILE A 122 2.69 -1.98 -5.16
C ILE A 122 2.15 -0.67 -4.58
N THR A 123 2.85 -0.12 -3.60
CA THR A 123 2.53 1.19 -3.01
C THR A 123 3.82 1.98 -2.76
N ILE A 124 3.72 3.31 -2.75
CA ILE A 124 4.76 4.17 -2.17
C ILE A 124 4.38 4.49 -0.72
N LEU A 125 3.38 5.35 -0.51
CA LEU A 125 2.93 5.78 0.82
C LEU A 125 1.45 5.45 1.08
N SER A 126 0.78 4.82 0.12
CA SER A 126 -0.67 4.57 0.17
C SER A 126 -1.06 3.59 1.26
N GLN A 127 -2.13 3.91 1.99
CA GLN A 127 -2.75 2.98 2.94
C GLN A 127 -3.35 1.72 2.29
N THR A 128 -3.37 1.64 0.97
CA THR A 128 -3.76 0.42 0.23
C THR A 128 -2.89 -0.79 0.59
N ASN A 129 -1.68 -0.57 1.12
CA ASN A 129 -0.84 -1.64 1.67
C ASN A 129 -1.57 -2.41 2.79
N TYR A 130 -2.26 -1.73 3.72
CA TYR A 130 -3.05 -2.39 4.76
C TYR A 130 -4.22 -3.19 4.17
N VAL A 131 -4.91 -2.61 3.18
CA VAL A 131 -5.99 -3.30 2.48
C VAL A 131 -5.47 -4.58 1.83
N ALA A 132 -4.34 -4.52 1.15
CA ALA A 132 -3.73 -5.67 0.49
C ALA A 132 -3.30 -6.76 1.49
N LEU A 133 -2.61 -6.39 2.57
CA LEU A 133 -2.15 -7.33 3.59
C LEU A 133 -3.32 -8.02 4.31
N ILE A 134 -4.39 -7.29 4.63
CA ILE A 134 -5.62 -7.86 5.20
C ILE A 134 -6.27 -8.87 4.25
N ARG A 135 -6.14 -8.66 2.94
CA ARG A 135 -6.65 -9.55 1.89
C ARG A 135 -5.63 -10.60 1.45
N HIS A 136 -4.61 -10.85 2.26
CA HIS A 136 -3.56 -11.83 2.02
C HIS A 136 -2.80 -11.65 0.70
N LYS A 137 -2.68 -10.40 0.23
CA LYS A 137 -1.90 -10.07 -0.97
C LYS A 137 -0.50 -9.61 -0.59
N PRO A 138 0.55 -10.10 -1.27
CA PRO A 138 1.90 -9.60 -1.06
C PRO A 138 2.00 -8.14 -1.51
N VAL A 139 2.70 -7.34 -0.72
CA VAL A 139 2.91 -5.92 -0.99
C VAL A 139 4.38 -5.63 -1.24
N VAL A 140 4.66 -4.94 -2.34
CA VAL A 140 5.96 -4.32 -2.59
C VAL A 140 5.86 -2.84 -2.23
N MET A 141 6.68 -2.41 -1.29
CA MET A 141 6.69 -1.05 -0.78
C MET A 141 7.89 -0.28 -1.32
N LEU A 142 7.63 0.88 -1.94
CA LEU A 142 8.64 1.71 -2.60
C LEU A 142 8.92 3.03 -1.86
N GLY A 143 8.28 3.26 -0.73
CA GLY A 143 8.43 4.47 0.07
C GLY A 143 8.35 4.20 1.56
N TYR A 144 8.66 5.19 2.36
CA TYR A 144 8.75 5.07 3.81
C TYR A 144 7.41 5.38 4.46
N ASN A 145 6.70 4.37 4.88
CA ASN A 145 5.45 4.49 5.62
C ASN A 145 5.52 3.74 6.97
N GLN A 146 4.41 3.68 7.68
CA GLN A 146 4.32 3.14 9.03
C GLN A 146 4.70 1.65 9.16
N ILE A 147 4.63 0.88 8.06
CA ILE A 147 4.98 -0.55 8.07
C ILE A 147 6.41 -0.83 7.58
N LYS A 148 7.19 0.21 7.27
CA LYS A 148 8.61 0.05 6.93
C LYS A 148 9.37 -0.68 8.03
N GLY A 149 10.14 -1.69 7.66
CA GLY A 149 10.96 -2.47 8.59
C GLY A 149 10.19 -3.39 9.53
N LYS A 150 8.86 -3.53 9.35
CA LYS A 150 8.05 -4.43 10.20
C LYS A 150 8.10 -5.89 9.76
N GLY A 151 8.75 -6.19 8.63
CA GLY A 151 8.91 -7.55 8.11
C GLY A 151 7.64 -8.13 7.50
N CYS A 152 6.63 -7.31 7.19
CA CYS A 152 5.37 -7.76 6.60
C CYS A 152 5.22 -7.41 5.10
N THR A 153 6.19 -6.74 4.51
CA THR A 153 6.20 -6.34 3.09
C THR A 153 7.53 -6.70 2.43
N TYR A 154 7.54 -6.73 1.10
CA TYR A 154 8.74 -6.67 0.30
C TYR A 154 9.12 -5.21 0.12
N GLU A 155 10.34 -4.82 0.45
CA GLU A 155 10.77 -3.43 0.47
C GLU A 155 11.83 -3.20 -0.61
N ALA A 156 11.64 -2.16 -1.43
CA ALA A 156 12.61 -1.74 -2.43
C ALA A 156 12.73 -0.20 -2.37
N PHE A 157 13.88 0.27 -1.92
CA PHE A 157 14.13 1.70 -1.73
C PHE A 157 15.19 2.24 -2.71
N ARG A 158 15.58 1.42 -3.70
CA ARG A 158 16.42 1.75 -4.85
C ARG A 158 15.81 1.16 -6.11
N GLU A 159 15.99 1.84 -7.23
CA GLU A 159 15.38 1.42 -8.52
C GLU A 159 15.77 -0.01 -8.92
N GLU A 160 17.05 -0.36 -8.73
CA GLU A 160 17.58 -1.68 -9.08
C GLU A 160 17.00 -2.84 -8.25
N GLU A 161 16.37 -2.54 -7.11
CA GLU A 161 15.76 -3.54 -6.22
C GLU A 161 14.32 -3.88 -6.63
N ILE A 162 13.62 -2.97 -7.32
CA ILE A 162 12.18 -3.06 -7.56
C ILE A 162 11.79 -4.33 -8.31
N GLU A 163 12.47 -4.63 -9.42
CA GLU A 163 12.14 -5.80 -10.23
C GLU A 163 12.32 -7.10 -9.44
N ASN A 164 13.37 -7.20 -8.63
CA ASN A 164 13.63 -8.37 -7.80
C ASN A 164 12.61 -8.50 -6.67
N ALA A 165 12.21 -7.40 -6.03
CA ALA A 165 11.19 -7.42 -5.00
C ALA A 165 9.82 -7.89 -5.55
N ILE A 166 9.45 -7.48 -6.77
CA ILE A 166 8.23 -7.96 -7.43
C ILE A 166 8.32 -9.46 -7.74
N LYS A 167 9.46 -9.93 -8.27
CA LYS A 167 9.68 -11.36 -8.54
C LYS A 167 9.58 -12.20 -7.28
N GLU A 168 10.21 -11.76 -6.20
CA GLU A 168 10.16 -12.42 -4.91
C GLU A 168 8.73 -12.46 -4.34
N ALA A 169 7.99 -11.36 -4.46
CA ALA A 169 6.59 -11.28 -4.05
C ALA A 169 5.68 -12.22 -4.86
N LEU A 170 5.92 -12.36 -6.16
CA LEU A 170 5.20 -13.31 -7.02
C LEU A 170 5.53 -14.78 -6.67
N GLU A 171 6.78 -15.07 -6.37
CA GLU A 171 7.25 -16.44 -6.06
C GLU A 171 6.78 -16.90 -4.68
N LYS A 172 6.96 -16.05 -3.65
CA LYS A 172 6.73 -16.42 -2.25
C LYS A 172 5.33 -16.06 -1.73
N GLY A 173 4.64 -15.16 -2.41
CA GLY A 173 3.35 -14.64 -1.97
C GLY A 173 3.43 -13.85 -0.66
N PHE A 174 2.34 -13.77 0.08
CA PHE A 174 2.30 -13.24 1.45
C PHE A 174 2.57 -14.37 2.43
N THR A 175 3.82 -14.51 2.86
CA THR A 175 4.31 -15.62 3.66
C THR A 175 3.72 -15.65 5.07
N GLN A 176 3.70 -16.82 5.72
CA GLN A 176 3.25 -16.93 7.10
C GLN A 176 4.04 -16.01 8.04
N LYS A 177 5.36 -15.90 7.88
CA LYS A 177 6.21 -14.99 8.67
C LYS A 177 5.77 -13.53 8.51
N GLN A 178 5.45 -13.11 7.28
CA GLN A 178 4.95 -11.75 7.02
C GLN A 178 3.56 -11.53 7.62
N GLN A 179 2.68 -12.54 7.61
CA GLN A 179 1.37 -12.46 8.23
C GLN A 179 1.47 -12.29 9.76
N GLU A 180 2.34 -13.06 10.40
CA GLU A 180 2.61 -12.95 11.84
C GLU A 180 3.17 -11.57 12.19
N ALA A 181 4.14 -11.07 11.42
CA ALA A 181 4.70 -9.71 11.59
C ALA A 181 3.64 -8.62 11.43
N PHE A 182 2.74 -8.76 10.44
CA PHE A 182 1.64 -7.83 10.24
C PHE A 182 0.65 -7.85 11.39
N LEU A 183 0.28 -9.03 11.91
CA LEU A 183 -0.62 -9.15 13.06
C LEU A 183 -0.02 -8.51 14.31
N VAL A 184 1.28 -8.70 14.55
CA VAL A 184 1.99 -8.05 15.69
C VAL A 184 1.94 -6.54 15.51
N HIS A 185 2.24 -6.02 14.32
CA HIS A 185 2.18 -4.58 14.04
C HIS A 185 0.77 -4.02 14.25
N MET A 186 -0.27 -4.70 13.76
CA MET A 186 -1.67 -4.28 13.95
C MET A 186 -2.08 -4.31 15.43
N ALA A 187 -1.67 -5.33 16.16
CA ALA A 187 -1.93 -5.41 17.60
C ALA A 187 -1.26 -4.27 18.38
N GLN A 188 -0.04 -3.89 18.00
CA GLN A 188 0.67 -2.75 18.58
C GLN A 188 -0.04 -1.42 18.28
N ILE A 189 -0.45 -1.19 17.03
CA ILE A 189 -1.21 0.01 16.67
C ILE A 189 -2.51 0.09 17.48
N LEU A 190 -3.29 -0.99 17.49
CA LEU A 190 -4.57 -1.03 18.20
C LEU A 190 -4.41 -0.85 19.70
N LYS A 191 -3.35 -1.41 20.30
CA LYS A 191 -3.14 -1.35 21.74
C LYS A 191 -2.55 -0.03 22.21
N TYR A 192 -1.63 0.55 21.44
CA TYR A 192 -0.78 1.63 21.94
C TYR A 192 -0.98 2.98 21.25
N TYR A 193 -1.40 2.99 19.97
CA TYR A 193 -1.45 4.22 19.18
C TYR A 193 -2.88 4.71 18.88
N LEU A 194 -3.81 3.79 18.71
CA LEU A 194 -5.20 4.16 18.49
C LEU A 194 -5.95 4.27 19.81
N TYR A 195 -6.82 5.27 19.86
CA TYR A 195 -7.82 5.33 20.91
C TYR A 195 -9.23 5.24 20.28
N ASP A 196 -10.15 4.60 21.00
CA ASP A 196 -11.52 4.39 20.54
C ASP A 196 -12.42 5.46 21.13
N ASP A 197 -12.87 6.39 20.26
CA ASP A 197 -13.77 7.48 20.62
C ASP A 197 -15.25 7.08 20.65
N LEU A 198 -15.57 5.86 20.23
CA LEU A 198 -16.94 5.35 20.18
C LEU A 198 -17.22 4.47 21.40
N GLN A 199 -17.91 5.05 22.38
CA GLN A 199 -18.23 4.36 23.65
C GLN A 199 -19.21 3.19 23.54
N GLU A 200 -19.95 3.08 22.42
CA GLU A 200 -21.07 2.15 22.25
C GLU A 200 -20.72 0.85 21.51
N ARG A 201 -19.44 0.54 21.28
CA ARG A 201 -19.04 -0.69 20.59
C ARG A 201 -18.97 -1.88 21.55
N GLU A 202 -19.49 -3.03 21.11
CA GLU A 202 -19.34 -4.31 21.82
C GLU A 202 -17.88 -4.73 21.96
N LEU A 203 -17.03 -4.38 20.98
CA LEU A 203 -15.58 -4.62 20.98
C LEU A 203 -14.85 -3.29 20.88
N ARG A 204 -14.09 -2.95 21.92
CA ARG A 204 -13.22 -1.79 21.93
C ARG A 204 -11.84 -2.17 21.38
N PHE A 205 -11.40 -1.41 20.40
CA PHE A 205 -10.04 -1.48 19.89
C PHE A 205 -9.31 -0.20 20.27
N GLY A 206 -8.12 -0.38 20.85
CA GLY A 206 -7.35 0.75 21.28
C GLY A 206 -7.62 1.15 22.73
N ARG A 207 -7.22 2.35 23.06
CA ARG A 207 -7.35 2.93 24.40
C ARG A 207 -8.69 3.63 24.55
N SER A 208 -9.20 3.68 25.77
CA SER A 208 -10.40 4.47 26.11
C SER A 208 -10.10 5.98 26.16
N GLU A 209 -8.83 6.35 26.34
CA GLU A 209 -8.36 7.74 26.43
C GLU A 209 -7.12 7.95 25.55
N PRO A 210 -6.88 9.17 25.04
CA PRO A 210 -5.65 9.53 24.36
C PRO A 210 -4.44 9.33 25.26
N LEU A 211 -3.27 9.02 24.67
CA LEU A 211 -2.00 9.04 25.38
C LEU A 211 -1.68 10.48 25.81
N CYS A 212 -1.29 10.67 27.06
CA CYS A 212 -0.65 11.92 27.43
C CYS A 212 0.79 11.99 26.87
N ILE A 213 1.37 13.17 26.80
CA ILE A 213 2.70 13.38 26.21
C ILE A 213 3.77 12.54 26.93
N GLU A 214 3.71 12.45 28.24
CA GLU A 214 4.64 11.69 29.07
C GLU A 214 4.58 10.19 28.74
N GLU A 215 3.38 9.62 28.68
CA GLU A 215 3.18 8.21 28.32
C GLU A 215 3.65 7.90 26.89
N PHE A 216 3.51 8.87 25.97
CA PHE A 216 3.98 8.72 24.62
C PHE A 216 5.52 8.58 24.57
N TYR A 217 6.25 9.42 25.30
CA TYR A 217 7.71 9.35 25.37
C TYR A 217 8.21 8.10 26.08
N GLU A 218 7.54 7.65 27.14
CA GLU A 218 7.87 6.39 27.81
C GLU A 218 7.68 5.19 26.88
N LEU A 219 6.58 5.16 26.12
CA LEU A 219 6.30 4.11 25.16
C LEU A 219 7.34 4.07 24.03
N GLU A 220 7.73 5.23 23.49
CA GLU A 220 8.76 5.32 22.47
C GLU A 220 10.11 4.78 22.96
N ASN A 221 10.47 5.09 24.19
CA ASN A 221 11.69 4.58 24.82
C ASN A 221 11.65 3.07 25.05
N LEU A 222 10.50 2.53 25.44
CA LEU A 222 10.30 1.08 25.59
C LEU A 222 10.38 0.33 24.27
N LEU A 223 9.88 0.91 23.19
CA LEU A 223 9.95 0.31 21.86
C LEU A 223 11.38 0.33 21.32
N LYS A 224 12.13 1.41 21.49
CA LYS A 224 13.55 1.50 21.12
C LYS A 224 14.42 0.46 21.85
N ARG A 225 14.19 0.21 23.13
CA ARG A 225 14.92 -0.81 23.89
C ARG A 225 14.69 -2.25 23.44
N LYS A 226 13.57 -2.53 22.76
CA LYS A 226 13.28 -3.87 22.20
C LYS A 226 13.89 -4.12 20.83
N GLU A 227 14.32 -3.07 20.13
CA GLU A 227 15.03 -3.18 18.85
C GLU A 227 16.54 -3.43 19.05
N GLU A 228 17.05 -3.27 20.26
CA GLU A 228 18.47 -3.47 20.64
C GLU A 228 18.74 -4.88 21.23
N ILE A 229 17.72 -5.74 21.37
CA ILE A 229 17.84 -7.13 21.84
C ILE A 229 17.55 -8.09 20.67
#